data_7855adc30db72ae530f5b39dae7187a3
#
_entry.id   7855adc30db72ae530f5b39dae7187a3
#
_cell.length_a   1.000
_cell.length_b   1.000
_cell.length_c   1.000
_cell.angle_alpha   90.00
_cell.angle_beta   90.00
_cell.angle_gamma   90.00
#
_symmetry.space_group_name_H-M   'P 1'
#
loop_
_entity.id
_entity.type
_entity.pdbx_description
1 polymer ?
#
loop_
_entity_poly.entity_id
_entity_poly.type
_entity_poly.pdbx_seq_one_letter_code
_entity_poly.pdbx_strand_id
1 'polypeptide(L)'
;AGKPVADDNNHKMRANVYAHRDEFVKYATAHFNMPTNNGGMYLEGYPERPDNQAEFVAYERNDQIWNLRHEFVHYLDGRFNKYGDYCNGLHDDHAGPEFCPTPHRAYPHIVWWAEGVAEYIAHGNENQSATKLAKEQTYPLSELFNTSSNENTGSVRVYRWGYLAVRFMMENQRDEVEKMLELVRQGDWDGYQALVISWGTRFDEQFSSWLSTLS
;
A
#
# COMPACT_ATOMS: atom_id res chain seq x y z
N ALA A 1 -3.60 -16.73 9.21
CA ALA A 1 -3.90 -15.34 9.44
C ALA A 1 -4.19 -15.14 10.92
N GLY A 2 -3.68 -14.07 11.50
CA GLY A 2 -3.98 -13.68 12.86
C GLY A 2 -5.44 -13.23 13.01
N LYS A 3 -5.79 -12.76 14.22
CA LYS A 3 -7.07 -12.06 14.41
C LYS A 3 -7.00 -10.69 13.71
N PRO A 4 -8.12 -10.14 13.24
CA PRO A 4 -8.19 -8.74 12.82
C PRO A 4 -7.60 -7.81 13.88
N VAL A 5 -7.20 -6.61 13.45
CA VAL A 5 -6.84 -5.53 14.39
C VAL A 5 -8.03 -5.14 15.26
N ALA A 6 -7.79 -4.46 16.38
CA ALA A 6 -8.86 -4.05 17.28
C ALA A 6 -9.88 -3.16 16.54
N ASP A 7 -11.16 -3.36 16.87
CA ASP A 7 -12.29 -2.58 16.34
C ASP A 7 -12.47 -2.64 14.80
N ASP A 8 -11.90 -3.63 14.12
CA ASP A 8 -12.14 -3.82 12.70
C ASP A 8 -13.45 -4.58 12.44
N ASN A 9 -14.45 -3.87 11.92
CA ASN A 9 -15.75 -4.41 11.51
C ASN A 9 -15.85 -4.76 10.02
N ASN A 10 -14.78 -4.62 9.25
CA ASN A 10 -14.73 -4.94 7.81
C ASN A 10 -14.67 -6.45 7.55
N HIS A 11 -15.72 -7.19 7.93
CA HIS A 11 -15.75 -8.66 7.80
C HIS A 11 -15.68 -9.16 6.37
N LYS A 12 -16.13 -8.35 5.40
CA LYS A 12 -16.15 -8.67 3.98
C LYS A 12 -15.88 -7.43 3.15
N MET A 13 -15.13 -7.59 2.08
CA MET A 13 -14.99 -6.58 1.05
C MET A 13 -16.07 -6.79 -0.01
N ARG A 14 -16.80 -5.73 -0.38
CA ARG A 14 -17.72 -5.72 -1.52
C ARG A 14 -16.97 -5.33 -2.78
N ALA A 15 -17.07 -6.09 -3.83
CA ALA A 15 -16.56 -5.71 -5.14
C ALA A 15 -17.68 -5.09 -5.99
N ASN A 16 -17.51 -3.86 -6.41
CA ASN A 16 -18.38 -3.12 -7.31
C ASN A 16 -17.68 -3.02 -8.67
N VAL A 17 -18.12 -3.82 -9.63
CA VAL A 17 -17.44 -3.98 -10.91
C VAL A 17 -18.31 -3.45 -12.04
N TYR A 18 -17.82 -2.43 -12.74
CA TYR A 18 -18.44 -1.94 -13.98
C TYR A 18 -18.07 -2.83 -15.15
N ALA A 19 -18.95 -2.96 -16.14
CA ALA A 19 -18.71 -3.82 -17.29
C ALA A 19 -17.50 -3.38 -18.14
N HIS A 20 -17.22 -2.08 -18.16
CA HIS A 20 -16.07 -1.53 -18.89
C HIS A 20 -15.66 -0.15 -18.35
N ARG A 21 -14.49 0.30 -18.80
CA ARG A 21 -13.89 1.55 -18.33
C ARG A 21 -14.78 2.79 -18.50
N ASP A 22 -15.55 2.87 -19.57
CA ASP A 22 -16.38 4.05 -19.83
C ASP A 22 -17.51 4.21 -18.81
N GLU A 23 -18.11 3.09 -18.38
CA GLU A 23 -19.08 3.10 -17.28
C GLU A 23 -18.43 3.46 -15.94
N PHE A 24 -17.26 2.88 -15.66
CA PHE A 24 -16.49 3.23 -14.46
C PHE A 24 -16.21 4.74 -14.42
N VAL A 25 -15.65 5.32 -15.48
CA VAL A 25 -15.36 6.77 -15.54
C VAL A 25 -16.63 7.60 -15.41
N LYS A 26 -17.74 7.17 -15.99
CA LYS A 26 -19.01 7.92 -15.99
C LYS A 26 -19.70 7.92 -14.62
N TYR A 27 -19.63 6.82 -13.89
CA TYR A 27 -20.50 6.64 -12.73
C TYR A 27 -19.76 6.49 -11.39
N ALA A 28 -18.52 6.01 -11.36
CA ALA A 28 -17.85 5.71 -10.10
C ALA A 28 -17.62 6.96 -9.24
N THR A 29 -17.27 8.09 -9.85
CA THR A 29 -17.14 9.36 -9.10
C THR A 29 -18.44 9.75 -8.40
N ALA A 30 -19.57 9.63 -9.10
CA ALA A 30 -20.87 9.99 -8.52
C ALA A 30 -21.36 9.00 -7.47
N HIS A 31 -21.07 7.71 -7.64
CA HIS A 31 -21.53 6.65 -6.75
C HIS A 31 -20.66 6.51 -5.50
N PHE A 32 -19.35 6.74 -5.60
CA PHE A 32 -18.36 6.40 -4.57
C PHE A 32 -17.49 7.58 -4.14
N ASN A 33 -17.72 8.79 -4.68
CA ASN A 33 -16.91 9.97 -4.41
C ASN A 33 -15.39 9.75 -4.59
N MET A 34 -15.01 9.03 -5.63
CA MET A 34 -13.62 8.64 -5.91
C MET A 34 -13.13 9.15 -7.26
N PRO A 35 -11.81 9.35 -7.45
CA PRO A 35 -11.24 9.67 -8.75
C PRO A 35 -11.33 8.45 -9.69
N THR A 36 -11.46 8.71 -10.99
CA THR A 36 -11.54 7.67 -12.05
C THR A 36 -10.39 7.74 -13.04
N ASN A 37 -9.34 8.45 -12.72
CA ASN A 37 -8.10 8.49 -13.50
C ASN A 37 -7.19 7.26 -13.30
N ASN A 38 -7.57 6.39 -12.38
CA ASN A 38 -6.94 5.10 -12.06
C ASN A 38 -7.71 3.92 -12.68
N GLY A 39 -7.31 2.71 -12.34
CA GLY A 39 -7.96 1.46 -12.80
C GLY A 39 -8.98 0.86 -11.83
N GLY A 40 -9.06 1.39 -10.63
CA GLY A 40 -9.88 0.91 -9.52
C GLY A 40 -9.33 1.41 -8.21
N MET A 41 -10.07 1.23 -7.12
CA MET A 41 -9.67 1.72 -5.81
C MET A 41 -10.32 0.90 -4.70
N TYR A 42 -9.56 0.58 -3.67
CA TYR A 42 -10.05 0.11 -2.39
C TYR A 42 -10.54 1.30 -1.55
N LEU A 43 -11.72 1.16 -0.98
CA LEU A 43 -12.37 2.15 -0.11
C LEU A 43 -12.63 1.49 1.23
N GLU A 44 -11.81 1.82 2.21
CA GLU A 44 -11.89 1.20 3.54
C GLU A 44 -13.10 1.67 4.34
N GLY A 45 -13.46 2.93 4.18
CA GLY A 45 -14.49 3.58 4.99
C GLY A 45 -14.02 3.78 6.44
N TYR A 46 -14.88 3.43 7.39
CA TYR A 46 -14.64 3.60 8.83
C TYR A 46 -14.65 2.22 9.52
N PRO A 47 -13.52 1.51 9.57
CA PRO A 47 -13.44 0.12 10.05
C PRO A 47 -14.00 -0.09 11.46
N GLU A 48 -13.91 0.92 12.31
CA GLU A 48 -14.40 0.90 13.69
C GLU A 48 -15.94 0.94 13.81
N ARG A 49 -16.65 1.29 12.73
CA ARG A 49 -18.12 1.38 12.73
C ARG A 49 -18.74 0.02 12.42
N PRO A 50 -19.74 -0.43 13.20
CA PRO A 50 -20.38 -1.74 12.99
C PRO A 50 -21.10 -1.89 11.65
N ASP A 51 -21.50 -0.78 11.03
CA ASP A 51 -22.21 -0.72 9.75
C ASP A 51 -21.29 -0.39 8.57
N ASN A 52 -19.96 -0.30 8.80
CA ASN A 52 -19.02 -0.04 7.73
C ASN A 52 -18.98 -1.17 6.71
N GLN A 53 -18.78 -0.79 5.46
CA GLN A 53 -18.61 -1.72 4.36
C GLN A 53 -17.37 -1.34 3.56
N ALA A 54 -16.31 -2.13 3.73
CA ALA A 54 -15.15 -2.02 2.85
C ALA A 54 -15.54 -2.37 1.40
N GLU A 55 -15.15 -1.54 0.46
CA GLU A 55 -15.51 -1.67 -0.95
C GLU A 55 -14.27 -1.66 -1.84
N PHE A 56 -14.35 -2.39 -2.93
CA PHE A 56 -13.44 -2.28 -4.05
C PHE A 56 -14.25 -1.89 -5.28
N VAL A 57 -13.83 -0.83 -5.95
CA VAL A 57 -14.51 -0.30 -7.13
C VAL A 57 -13.59 -0.38 -8.32
N ALA A 58 -13.98 -1.11 -9.36
CA ALA A 58 -13.17 -1.32 -10.56
C ALA A 58 -14.04 -1.56 -11.79
N TYR A 59 -13.40 -1.90 -12.91
CA TYR A 59 -14.07 -2.34 -14.11
C TYR A 59 -13.46 -3.62 -14.67
N GLU A 60 -14.23 -4.31 -15.50
CA GLU A 60 -13.77 -5.49 -16.21
C GLU A 60 -12.84 -5.11 -17.37
N ARG A 61 -11.74 -5.82 -17.50
CA ARG A 61 -10.78 -5.68 -18.59
C ARG A 61 -10.25 -7.04 -19.00
N ASN A 62 -10.46 -7.43 -20.25
CA ASN A 62 -10.01 -8.72 -20.80
C ASN A 62 -10.50 -9.92 -19.95
N ASP A 63 -11.80 -9.95 -19.66
CA ASP A 63 -12.46 -11.00 -18.85
C ASP A 63 -11.90 -11.15 -17.43
N GLN A 64 -11.27 -10.11 -16.91
CA GLN A 64 -10.73 -10.06 -15.55
C GLN A 64 -11.13 -8.76 -14.85
N ILE A 65 -11.39 -8.84 -13.56
CA ILE A 65 -11.56 -7.64 -12.74
C ILE A 65 -10.19 -6.95 -12.62
N TRP A 66 -10.12 -5.72 -13.11
CA TRP A 66 -8.89 -4.96 -13.09
C TRP A 66 -8.36 -4.79 -11.66
N ASN A 67 -7.10 -5.10 -11.46
CA ASN A 67 -6.35 -4.88 -10.23
C ASN A 67 -6.88 -5.57 -8.95
N LEU A 68 -7.81 -6.54 -9.08
CA LEU A 68 -8.47 -7.18 -7.94
C LEU A 68 -7.50 -7.69 -6.87
N ARG A 69 -6.40 -8.33 -7.28
CA ARG A 69 -5.44 -8.91 -6.32
C ARG A 69 -4.74 -7.83 -5.49
N HIS A 70 -4.35 -6.74 -6.13
CA HIS A 70 -3.70 -5.60 -5.50
C HIS A 70 -4.63 -4.96 -4.45
N GLU A 71 -5.85 -4.61 -4.86
CA GLU A 71 -6.84 -3.97 -3.98
C GLU A 71 -7.31 -4.90 -2.84
N PHE A 72 -7.35 -6.21 -3.09
CA PHE A 72 -7.65 -7.17 -2.04
C PHE A 72 -6.54 -7.25 -0.99
N VAL A 73 -5.29 -7.00 -1.38
CA VAL A 73 -4.18 -6.90 -0.41
C VAL A 73 -4.34 -5.68 0.48
N HIS A 74 -4.77 -4.53 -0.06
CA HIS A 74 -5.08 -3.35 0.77
C HIS A 74 -6.13 -3.67 1.83
N TYR A 75 -7.21 -4.36 1.44
CA TYR A 75 -8.21 -4.83 2.40
C TYR A 75 -7.62 -5.74 3.48
N LEU A 76 -6.77 -6.69 3.10
CA LEU A 76 -6.15 -7.62 4.06
C LEU A 76 -5.12 -6.89 4.95
N ASP A 77 -4.34 -5.98 4.38
CA ASP A 77 -3.34 -5.21 5.12
C ASP A 77 -4.00 -4.27 6.14
N GLY A 78 -5.05 -3.54 5.73
CA GLY A 78 -5.86 -2.73 6.64
C GLY A 78 -6.44 -3.58 7.77
N ARG A 79 -7.10 -4.67 7.42
CA ARG A 79 -7.79 -5.53 8.38
C ARG A 79 -6.87 -6.25 9.38
N PHE A 80 -5.69 -6.67 8.96
CA PHE A 80 -4.84 -7.57 9.76
C PHE A 80 -3.54 -6.95 10.23
N ASN A 81 -3.08 -5.87 9.64
CA ASN A 81 -1.79 -5.27 9.94
C ASN A 81 -1.84 -3.82 10.38
N LYS A 82 -2.85 -3.04 9.98
CA LYS A 82 -2.90 -1.60 10.29
C LYS A 82 -4.07 -1.27 11.22
N TYR A 83 -3.77 -0.77 12.41
CA TYR A 83 -4.77 -0.27 13.34
C TYR A 83 -4.76 1.25 13.38
N GLY A 84 -5.94 1.85 13.18
CA GLY A 84 -6.09 3.29 13.13
C GLY A 84 -5.41 3.96 11.94
N ASP A 85 -5.36 5.26 11.96
CA ASP A 85 -4.80 6.09 10.90
C ASP A 85 -3.39 6.53 11.22
N TYR A 86 -2.52 6.38 10.24
CA TYR A 86 -1.20 7.03 10.29
C TYR A 86 -1.31 8.56 10.29
N CYS A 87 -2.36 9.07 9.68
CA CYS A 87 -2.71 10.48 9.67
C CYS A 87 -4.19 10.63 9.99
N ASN A 88 -4.53 11.38 11.03
CA ASN A 88 -5.91 11.57 11.44
C ASN A 88 -6.82 12.03 10.30
N GLY A 89 -7.97 11.42 10.16
CA GLY A 89 -9.04 11.84 9.29
C GLY A 89 -8.97 11.32 7.85
N LEU A 90 -8.08 10.40 7.53
CA LEU A 90 -7.95 9.84 6.18
C LEU A 90 -9.16 9.04 5.71
N HIS A 91 -9.81 8.33 6.62
CA HIS A 91 -11.00 7.54 6.26
C HIS A 91 -12.21 8.41 5.90
N ASP A 92 -12.25 9.66 6.34
CA ASP A 92 -13.36 10.56 6.06
C ASP A 92 -13.57 10.85 4.58
N ASP A 93 -12.49 10.81 3.78
CA ASP A 93 -12.51 11.16 2.36
C ASP A 93 -12.36 9.94 1.45
N HIS A 94 -12.42 8.71 1.96
CA HIS A 94 -12.03 7.50 1.22
C HIS A 94 -10.65 7.58 0.59
N ALA A 95 -9.79 8.44 1.12
CA ALA A 95 -8.40 8.52 0.71
C ALA A 95 -7.63 7.33 1.29
N GLY A 96 -6.63 6.84 0.58
CA GLY A 96 -5.76 5.81 1.11
C GLY A 96 -5.09 6.26 2.41
N PRO A 97 -4.85 5.36 3.39
CA PRO A 97 -4.23 5.70 4.67
C PRO A 97 -2.80 6.23 4.54
N GLU A 98 -2.22 6.13 3.39
CA GLU A 98 -0.90 6.67 3.01
C GLU A 98 -0.90 8.18 2.70
N PHE A 99 -2.07 8.81 2.59
CA PHE A 99 -2.18 10.23 2.32
C PHE A 99 -2.30 11.05 3.60
N CYS A 100 -1.22 11.72 3.98
CA CYS A 100 -1.19 12.60 5.15
C CYS A 100 -1.37 14.07 4.72
N PRO A 101 -2.43 14.77 5.16
CA PRO A 101 -2.56 16.20 4.93
C PRO A 101 -1.48 16.98 5.69
N THR A 102 -1.05 18.10 5.12
CA THR A 102 -0.20 19.06 5.85
C THR A 102 -0.98 19.68 7.02
N PRO A 103 -0.44 19.83 8.24
CA PRO A 103 0.96 19.65 8.65
C PRO A 103 1.31 18.23 9.16
N HIS A 104 0.39 17.28 9.08
CA HIS A 104 0.55 15.94 9.68
C HIS A 104 1.33 14.97 8.80
N ARG A 105 2.08 15.48 7.81
CA ARG A 105 3.02 14.65 7.06
C ARG A 105 4.11 14.18 7.98
N ALA A 106 4.16 12.88 8.17
CA ALA A 106 5.20 12.25 8.94
C ALA A 106 6.16 11.50 7.99
N TYR A 107 7.45 11.68 8.20
CA TYR A 107 8.49 10.89 7.57
C TYR A 107 9.05 9.91 8.61
N PRO A 108 9.28 8.65 8.29
CA PRO A 108 8.97 7.97 7.02
C PRO A 108 7.46 7.77 6.79
N HIS A 109 7.08 7.72 5.51
CA HIS A 109 5.70 7.44 5.12
C HIS A 109 5.38 5.94 5.18
N ILE A 110 4.10 5.59 5.07
CA ILE A 110 3.66 4.19 4.99
C ILE A 110 3.42 3.71 3.55
N VAL A 111 3.43 4.62 2.56
CA VAL A 111 3.14 4.33 1.14
C VAL A 111 4.06 3.25 0.57
N TRP A 112 5.35 3.30 0.90
CA TRP A 112 6.31 2.29 0.44
C TRP A 112 5.89 0.87 0.82
N TRP A 113 5.30 0.72 2.02
CA TRP A 113 4.78 -0.56 2.49
C TRP A 113 3.43 -0.87 1.86
N ALA A 114 2.44 0.02 1.97
CA ALA A 114 1.07 -0.21 1.55
C ALA A 114 0.99 -0.61 0.06
N GLU A 115 1.59 0.19 -0.81
CA GLU A 115 1.60 -0.10 -2.25
C GLU A 115 2.60 -1.22 -2.60
N GLY A 116 3.74 -1.23 -1.93
CA GLY A 116 4.76 -2.26 -2.15
C GLY A 116 4.30 -3.65 -1.79
N VAL A 117 3.59 -3.84 -0.66
CA VAL A 117 3.07 -5.16 -0.26
C VAL A 117 1.93 -5.60 -1.17
N ALA A 118 1.07 -4.66 -1.61
CA ALA A 118 0.02 -4.95 -2.56
C ALA A 118 0.59 -5.45 -3.91
N GLU A 119 1.60 -4.77 -4.45
CA GLU A 119 2.32 -5.22 -5.66
C GLU A 119 3.04 -6.56 -5.43
N TYR A 120 3.73 -6.72 -4.30
CA TYR A 120 4.48 -7.95 -4.02
C TYR A 120 3.58 -9.19 -3.90
N ILE A 121 2.50 -9.10 -3.16
CA ILE A 121 1.55 -10.21 -3.02
C ILE A 121 0.78 -10.48 -4.32
N ALA A 122 0.40 -9.41 -5.06
CA ALA A 122 -0.34 -9.57 -6.31
C ALA A 122 0.51 -10.24 -7.42
N HIS A 123 1.80 -9.98 -7.46
CA HIS A 123 2.71 -10.44 -8.53
C HIS A 123 3.70 -11.53 -8.09
N GLY A 124 3.84 -11.80 -6.79
CA GLY A 124 4.87 -12.69 -6.29
C GLY A 124 6.26 -12.23 -6.74
N ASN A 125 7.10 -13.18 -7.18
CA ASN A 125 8.45 -12.88 -7.66
C ASN A 125 8.52 -12.50 -9.16
N GLU A 126 7.37 -12.38 -9.83
CA GLU A 126 7.29 -12.29 -11.30
C GLU A 126 6.96 -10.90 -11.83
N ASN A 127 7.13 -9.84 -11.03
CA ASN A 127 6.91 -8.46 -11.49
C ASN A 127 8.05 -8.00 -12.42
N GLN A 128 7.97 -8.41 -13.68
CA GLN A 128 9.01 -8.11 -14.69
C GLN A 128 9.21 -6.60 -14.90
N SER A 129 8.16 -5.79 -14.73
CA SER A 129 8.28 -4.34 -14.91
C SER A 129 9.09 -3.69 -13.78
N ALA A 130 9.03 -4.24 -12.56
CA ALA A 130 9.84 -3.80 -11.45
C ALA A 130 11.28 -4.35 -11.54
N THR A 131 11.45 -5.65 -11.84
CA THR A 131 12.78 -6.26 -11.91
C THR A 131 13.65 -5.69 -13.02
N LYS A 132 13.06 -5.22 -14.12
CA LYS A 132 13.81 -4.50 -15.17
C LYS A 132 14.43 -3.19 -14.66
N LEU A 133 13.76 -2.50 -13.73
CA LEU A 133 14.26 -1.26 -13.14
C LEU A 133 15.36 -1.50 -12.09
N ALA A 134 15.48 -2.73 -11.57
CA ALA A 134 16.50 -3.04 -10.57
C ALA A 134 17.93 -2.72 -11.06
N LYS A 135 18.19 -2.86 -12.36
CA LYS A 135 19.50 -2.53 -12.97
C LYS A 135 19.86 -1.05 -12.91
N GLU A 136 18.86 -0.18 -12.84
CA GLU A 136 19.07 1.27 -12.82
C GLU A 136 19.57 1.75 -11.47
N GLN A 137 19.30 1.02 -10.39
CA GLN A 137 19.69 1.36 -9.00
C GLN A 137 19.39 2.82 -8.63
N THR A 138 18.22 3.32 -9.07
CA THR A 138 17.86 4.74 -9.01
C THR A 138 17.76 5.25 -7.57
N TYR A 139 17.28 4.41 -6.64
CA TYR A 139 17.04 4.78 -5.26
C TYR A 139 17.73 3.83 -4.29
N PRO A 140 18.43 4.34 -3.26
CA PRO A 140 18.77 3.52 -2.09
C PRO A 140 17.50 3.17 -1.31
N LEU A 141 17.55 2.08 -0.53
CA LEU A 141 16.38 1.63 0.23
C LEU A 141 15.90 2.68 1.24
N SER A 142 16.83 3.34 1.91
CA SER A 142 16.56 4.41 2.89
C SER A 142 15.73 5.55 2.31
N GLU A 143 15.93 5.88 1.03
CA GLU A 143 15.14 6.91 0.36
C GLU A 143 13.72 6.43 0.02
N LEU A 144 13.56 5.14 -0.26
CA LEU A 144 12.24 4.57 -0.58
C LEU A 144 11.26 4.63 0.59
N PHE A 145 11.74 4.60 1.83
CA PHE A 145 10.90 4.79 3.02
C PHE A 145 10.23 6.17 3.09
N ASN A 146 10.75 7.15 2.32
CA ASN A 146 10.15 8.48 2.15
C ASN A 146 9.23 8.59 0.92
N THR A 147 8.78 7.49 0.37
CA THR A 147 7.82 7.51 -0.73
C THR A 147 6.45 7.92 -0.22
N SER A 148 5.85 8.96 -0.82
CA SER A 148 4.50 9.45 -0.51
C SER A 148 3.61 9.42 -1.75
N SER A 149 2.31 9.60 -1.58
CA SER A 149 1.36 9.63 -2.70
C SER A 149 1.45 10.91 -3.55
N ASN A 150 1.91 12.02 -2.97
CA ASN A 150 1.80 13.34 -3.58
C ASN A 150 3.12 13.96 -4.01
N GLU A 151 4.18 13.75 -3.27
CA GLU A 151 5.45 14.41 -3.49
C GLU A 151 6.51 13.42 -3.92
N ASN A 152 7.45 13.91 -4.73
CA ASN A 152 8.66 13.19 -5.11
C ASN A 152 8.47 11.78 -5.71
N THR A 153 7.27 11.41 -6.15
CA THR A 153 6.96 10.02 -6.36
C THR A 153 6.69 9.69 -7.83
N GLY A 154 5.52 9.86 -8.30
CA GLY A 154 5.12 9.25 -9.56
C GLY A 154 4.94 7.72 -9.43
N SER A 155 4.16 7.16 -10.33
CA SER A 155 3.73 5.76 -10.28
C SER A 155 4.88 4.73 -10.29
N VAL A 156 5.99 5.04 -10.94
CA VAL A 156 7.15 4.15 -11.00
C VAL A 156 7.77 3.97 -9.62
N ARG A 157 7.97 5.07 -8.87
CA ARG A 157 8.54 4.99 -7.51
C ARG A 157 7.57 4.29 -6.56
N VAL A 158 6.30 4.67 -6.58
CA VAL A 158 5.27 4.11 -5.69
C VAL A 158 5.13 2.60 -5.90
N TYR A 159 4.85 2.16 -7.13
CA TYR A 159 4.49 0.77 -7.38
C TYR A 159 5.69 -0.13 -7.68
N ARG A 160 6.62 0.31 -8.53
CA ARG A 160 7.73 -0.57 -8.96
C ARG A 160 8.87 -0.61 -7.95
N TRP A 161 9.28 0.56 -7.46
CA TRP A 161 10.29 0.63 -6.42
C TRP A 161 9.75 0.24 -5.04
N GLY A 162 8.46 0.53 -4.74
CA GLY A 162 7.77 0.00 -3.57
C GLY A 162 7.77 -1.53 -3.56
N TYR A 163 7.44 -2.18 -4.70
CA TYR A 163 7.56 -3.64 -4.84
C TYR A 163 8.97 -4.14 -4.52
N LEU A 164 10.01 -3.51 -5.09
CA LEU A 164 11.40 -3.92 -4.87
C LEU A 164 11.81 -3.76 -3.39
N ALA A 165 11.41 -2.65 -2.77
CA ALA A 165 11.68 -2.38 -1.36
C ALA A 165 11.02 -3.45 -0.46
N VAL A 166 9.73 -3.69 -0.63
CA VAL A 166 9.00 -4.68 0.18
C VAL A 166 9.53 -6.09 -0.07
N ARG A 167 9.75 -6.47 -1.33
CA ARG A 167 10.30 -7.78 -1.66
C ARG A 167 11.65 -8.01 -0.99
N PHE A 168 12.57 -7.04 -1.07
CA PHE A 168 13.86 -7.12 -0.39
C PHE A 168 13.70 -7.27 1.11
N MET A 169 12.89 -6.44 1.76
CA MET A 169 12.66 -6.48 3.19
C MET A 169 12.07 -7.82 3.62
N MET A 170 11.11 -8.35 2.87
CA MET A 170 10.47 -9.64 3.15
C MET A 170 11.42 -10.83 2.97
N GLU A 171 12.31 -10.78 1.97
CA GLU A 171 13.25 -11.87 1.67
C GLU A 171 14.50 -11.82 2.56
N ASN A 172 14.96 -10.63 2.99
CA ASN A 172 16.27 -10.46 3.61
C ASN A 172 16.22 -9.86 5.03
N GLN A 173 15.14 -9.17 5.39
CA GLN A 173 15.00 -8.44 6.67
C GLN A 173 13.67 -8.76 7.35
N ARG A 174 13.23 -10.01 7.29
CA ARG A 174 11.93 -10.46 7.78
C ARG A 174 11.65 -10.07 9.23
N ASP A 175 12.63 -10.21 10.10
CA ASP A 175 12.50 -9.88 11.52
C ASP A 175 12.21 -8.39 11.75
N GLU A 176 12.78 -7.51 10.93
CA GLU A 176 12.51 -6.08 10.99
C GLU A 176 11.10 -5.74 10.48
N VAL A 177 10.65 -6.45 9.45
CA VAL A 177 9.26 -6.33 8.97
C VAL A 177 8.27 -6.77 10.04
N GLU A 178 8.54 -7.87 10.74
CA GLU A 178 7.66 -8.37 11.80
C GLU A 178 7.57 -7.39 12.98
N LYS A 179 8.70 -6.79 13.40
CA LYS A 179 8.70 -5.73 14.41
C LYS A 179 7.89 -4.50 13.96
N MET A 180 8.06 -4.09 12.70
CA MET A 180 7.30 -2.99 12.12
C MET A 180 5.80 -3.28 12.15
N LEU A 181 5.40 -4.46 11.69
CA LEU A 181 3.99 -4.86 11.65
C LEU A 181 3.38 -5.00 13.06
N GLU A 182 4.16 -5.39 14.06
CA GLU A 182 3.69 -5.42 15.44
C GLU A 182 3.30 -4.02 15.94
N LEU A 183 4.13 -3.00 15.66
CA LEU A 183 3.84 -1.61 16.01
C LEU A 183 2.62 -1.08 15.27
N VAL A 184 2.60 -1.24 13.95
CA VAL A 184 1.50 -0.78 13.09
C VAL A 184 0.17 -1.44 13.46
N ARG A 185 0.21 -2.72 13.83
CA ARG A 185 -0.94 -3.51 14.27
C ARG A 185 -1.53 -3.02 15.60
N GLN A 186 -0.75 -2.37 16.42
CA GLN A 186 -1.17 -1.75 17.69
C GLN A 186 -1.53 -0.27 17.53
N GLY A 187 -1.34 0.31 16.34
CA GLY A 187 -1.51 1.73 16.10
C GLY A 187 -0.40 2.58 16.72
N ASP A 188 0.73 1.96 17.05
CA ASP A 188 1.92 2.68 17.54
C ASP A 188 2.70 3.29 16.36
N TRP A 189 2.14 4.35 15.82
CA TRP A 189 2.70 5.06 14.67
C TRP A 189 3.99 5.83 15.01
N ASP A 190 4.12 6.30 16.24
CA ASP A 190 5.38 6.92 16.72
C ASP A 190 6.48 5.86 16.80
N GLY A 191 6.16 4.68 17.31
CA GLY A 191 7.06 3.53 17.31
C GLY A 191 7.45 3.09 15.90
N TYR A 192 6.50 3.04 14.97
CA TYR A 192 6.78 2.78 13.55
C TYR A 192 7.79 3.76 12.98
N GLN A 193 7.56 5.06 13.17
CA GLN A 193 8.49 6.10 12.69
C GLN A 193 9.88 5.95 13.30
N ALA A 194 9.95 5.79 14.62
CA ALA A 194 11.21 5.62 15.32
C ALA A 194 11.99 4.39 14.82
N LEU A 195 11.29 3.28 14.59
CA LEU A 195 11.90 2.05 14.07
C LEU A 195 12.46 2.27 12.66
N VAL A 196 11.67 2.79 11.72
CA VAL A 196 12.11 2.98 10.33
C VAL A 196 13.23 4.03 10.24
N ILE A 197 13.15 5.11 11.01
CA ILE A 197 14.25 6.09 11.13
C ILE A 197 15.53 5.42 11.65
N SER A 198 15.42 4.49 12.60
CA SER A 198 16.57 3.79 13.17
C SER A 198 17.28 2.88 12.16
N TRP A 199 16.60 2.46 11.11
CA TRP A 199 17.25 1.71 10.04
C TRP A 199 18.27 2.55 9.27
N GLY A 200 18.01 3.86 9.08
CA GLY A 200 18.92 4.76 8.38
C GLY A 200 19.32 4.18 7.04
N THR A 201 20.64 4.16 6.77
CA THR A 201 21.23 3.57 5.56
C THR A 201 21.72 2.12 5.74
N ARG A 202 21.39 1.49 6.85
CA ARG A 202 21.92 0.16 7.25
C ARG A 202 21.75 -0.92 6.17
N PHE A 203 20.70 -0.84 5.38
CA PHE A 203 20.37 -1.85 4.38
C PHE A 203 20.69 -1.45 2.95
N ASP A 204 21.15 -0.23 2.69
CA ASP A 204 21.31 0.31 1.33
C ASP A 204 22.32 -0.50 0.50
N GLU A 205 23.47 -0.85 1.07
CA GLU A 205 24.48 -1.65 0.36
C GLU A 205 23.96 -3.06 0.05
N GLN A 206 23.27 -3.69 1.02
CA GLN A 206 22.69 -5.01 0.81
C GLN A 206 21.56 -4.97 -0.22
N PHE A 207 20.75 -3.92 -0.22
CA PHE A 207 19.69 -3.71 -1.21
C PHE A 207 20.28 -3.55 -2.62
N SER A 208 21.29 -2.69 -2.79
CA SER A 208 21.98 -2.50 -4.06
C SER A 208 22.58 -3.81 -4.60
N SER A 209 23.23 -4.60 -3.72
CA SER A 209 23.77 -5.90 -4.07
C SER A 209 22.68 -6.89 -4.49
N TRP A 210 21.56 -6.92 -3.75
CA TRP A 210 20.41 -7.77 -4.08
C TRP A 210 19.75 -7.38 -5.40
N LEU A 211 19.56 -6.07 -5.68
CA LEU A 211 19.04 -5.59 -6.97
C LEU A 211 19.86 -6.15 -8.16
N SER A 212 21.16 -6.23 -8.00
CA SER A 212 22.05 -6.77 -9.03
C SER A 212 21.82 -8.27 -9.31
N THR A 213 21.20 -9.00 -8.39
CA THR A 213 20.86 -10.43 -8.56
C THR A 213 19.56 -10.67 -9.33
N LEU A 214 18.73 -9.63 -9.49
CA LEU A 214 17.41 -9.75 -10.15
C LEU A 214 17.50 -9.64 -11.68
N SER A 215 18.66 -9.45 -12.22
CA SER A 215 18.92 -9.16 -13.65
C SER A 215 19.16 -10.41 -14.49
#